data_2df2ec7019d4374617fb51b0f75eb849
#
_entry.id   2df2ec7019d4374617fb51b0f75eb849
#
_cell.length_a   1.000
_cell.length_b   1.000
_cell.length_c   1.000
_cell.angle_alpha   90.00
_cell.angle_beta   90.00
_cell.angle_gamma   90.00
#
_symmetry.space_group_name_H-M   'P 1'
#
loop_
_entity.id
_entity.type
_entity.pdbx_description
1 polymer ?
#
loop_
_entity_poly.entity_id
_entity_poly.type
_entity_poly.pdbx_seq_one_letter_code
_entity_poly.pdbx_strand_id
1 'polypeptide(L)'
;MPPTYCNPKQSGGIFIAKLIVAEKPSVAKAYAKVLGATSRQDGYLEGNGYLVSWCVGHLVELAPPNVYDAKYVKWNIADLPILPEKWQYLVSASTKKQFGILQKLMHRPDVDSIVNSCDAGQCGWVT
;
A
#
# COMPACT_ATOMS: atom_id res chain seq x y z
N MET A 1 16.97 10.92 27.74
CA MET A 1 17.48 9.59 27.35
C MET A 1 16.86 9.19 26.02
N PRO A 2 17.66 8.93 25.00
CA PRO A 2 17.09 8.35 23.80
C PRO A 2 16.46 7.00 24.17
N PRO A 3 15.32 6.64 23.59
CA PRO A 3 14.75 5.33 23.83
C PRO A 3 15.77 4.27 23.42
N THR A 4 16.11 3.40 24.36
CA THR A 4 16.91 2.20 24.08
C THR A 4 16.07 1.31 23.16
N TYR A 5 16.32 1.40 21.86
CA TYR A 5 15.80 0.42 20.93
C TYR A 5 16.44 -0.91 21.27
N CYS A 6 15.68 -1.80 21.89
CA CYS A 6 16.07 -3.18 22.04
C CYS A 6 16.41 -3.74 20.65
N ASN A 7 17.68 -4.05 20.47
CA ASN A 7 18.13 -4.73 19.27
C ASN A 7 17.48 -6.13 19.24
N PRO A 8 16.60 -6.44 18.29
CA PRO A 8 15.84 -7.70 18.29
C PRO A 8 16.69 -8.94 18.00
N LYS A 9 18.02 -8.79 17.91
CA LYS A 9 18.93 -9.90 17.58
C LYS A 9 19.26 -10.85 18.73
N GLN A 10 18.70 -10.68 19.93
CA GLN A 10 19.15 -11.46 21.11
C GLN A 10 18.10 -12.33 21.78
N SER A 11 16.91 -12.45 21.30
CA SER A 11 15.97 -13.44 21.82
C SER A 11 15.48 -14.31 20.67
N GLY A 12 15.61 -15.63 20.80
CA GLY A 12 15.12 -16.63 19.84
C GLY A 12 13.59 -16.64 19.69
N GLY A 13 13.00 -15.46 19.68
CA GLY A 13 11.58 -15.21 19.45
C GLY A 13 11.29 -14.95 18.00
N ILE A 14 10.06 -15.17 17.60
CA ILE A 14 9.49 -14.82 16.30
C ILE A 14 9.82 -13.35 16.01
N PHE A 15 10.56 -13.09 14.93
CA PHE A 15 10.83 -11.72 14.51
C PHE A 15 9.51 -11.10 14.06
N ILE A 16 9.00 -10.21 14.86
CA ILE A 16 7.79 -9.46 14.54
C ILE A 16 8.21 -8.17 13.84
N ALA A 17 7.75 -7.99 12.62
CA ALA A 17 7.99 -6.80 11.83
C ALA A 17 6.73 -5.95 11.72
N LYS A 18 6.91 -4.64 11.63
CA LYS A 18 5.82 -3.69 11.32
C LYS A 18 5.95 -3.24 9.88
N LEU A 19 4.88 -3.36 9.14
CA LEU A 19 4.79 -2.87 7.76
C LEU A 19 4.28 -1.43 7.76
N ILE A 20 5.07 -0.53 7.20
CA ILE A 20 4.70 0.87 7.02
C ILE A 20 4.46 1.09 5.53
N VAL A 21 3.30 1.60 5.18
CA VAL A 21 2.93 1.91 3.81
C VAL A 21 2.87 3.42 3.63
N ALA A 22 3.75 3.95 2.79
CA ALA A 22 3.79 5.36 2.43
C ALA A 22 3.10 5.59 1.08
N GLU A 23 2.68 6.80 0.82
CA GLU A 23 2.00 7.16 -0.43
C GLU A 23 2.96 7.25 -1.63
N LYS A 24 4.21 7.67 -1.37
CA LYS A 24 5.23 7.89 -2.40
C LYS A 24 6.57 7.25 -2.02
N PRO A 25 7.39 6.84 -3.00
CA PRO A 25 8.72 6.31 -2.73
C PRO A 25 9.63 7.26 -1.94
N SER A 26 9.54 8.56 -2.20
CA SER A 26 10.34 9.59 -1.51
C SER A 26 10.01 9.66 -0.01
N VAL A 27 8.74 9.57 0.33
CA VAL A 27 8.26 9.55 1.72
C VAL A 27 8.68 8.26 2.41
N ALA A 28 8.57 7.13 1.73
CA ALA A 28 9.04 5.84 2.24
C ALA A 28 10.53 5.85 2.59
N LYS A 29 11.35 6.44 1.73
CA LYS A 29 12.79 6.59 1.99
C LYS A 29 13.08 7.45 3.22
N ALA A 30 12.31 8.51 3.43
CA ALA A 30 12.45 9.36 4.61
C ALA A 30 12.10 8.59 5.89
N TYR A 31 11.01 7.85 5.91
CA TYR A 31 10.65 6.99 7.02
C TYR A 31 11.70 5.90 7.28
N ALA A 32 12.15 5.23 6.23
CA ALA A 32 13.16 4.19 6.33
C ALA A 32 14.48 4.71 6.92
N LYS A 33 14.89 5.90 6.57
CA LYS A 33 16.08 6.55 7.14
C LYS A 33 15.94 6.79 8.63
N VAL A 34 14.80 7.28 9.08
CA VAL A 34 14.53 7.53 10.51
C VAL A 34 14.45 6.22 11.30
N LEU A 35 13.83 5.20 10.73
CA LEU A 35 13.62 3.91 11.39
C LEU A 35 14.81 2.95 11.29
N GLY A 36 15.81 3.28 10.49
CA GLY A 36 16.95 2.41 10.27
C GLY A 36 16.70 1.24 9.32
N ALA A 37 15.60 1.29 8.56
CA ALA A 37 15.24 0.29 7.55
C ALA A 37 15.95 0.58 6.23
N THR A 38 17.26 0.39 6.16
CA THR A 38 18.10 0.82 5.05
C THR A 38 18.41 -0.28 4.03
N SER A 39 18.06 -1.53 4.32
CA SER A 39 18.24 -2.64 3.38
C SER A 39 17.25 -2.55 2.24
N ARG A 40 17.74 -2.27 1.04
CA ARG A 40 16.90 -2.11 -0.15
C ARG A 40 16.51 -3.45 -0.74
N GLN A 41 15.23 -3.66 -0.90
CA GLN A 41 14.63 -4.83 -1.54
C GLN A 41 13.82 -4.40 -2.77
N ASP A 42 13.27 -5.37 -3.50
CA ASP A 42 12.41 -5.08 -4.64
C ASP A 42 11.04 -4.57 -4.16
N GLY A 43 10.84 -3.26 -4.27
CA GLY A 43 9.60 -2.59 -3.92
C GLY A 43 9.40 -2.25 -2.44
N TYR A 44 10.42 -2.47 -1.59
CA TYR A 44 10.36 -2.10 -0.18
C TYR A 44 11.74 -1.93 0.43
N LEU A 45 11.80 -1.38 1.62
CA LEU A 45 13.00 -1.23 2.45
C LEU A 45 12.81 -2.02 3.74
N GLU A 46 13.85 -2.71 4.19
CA GLU A 46 13.79 -3.57 5.37
C GLU A 46 14.93 -3.24 6.32
N GLY A 47 14.68 -3.36 7.60
CA GLY A 47 15.68 -3.23 8.63
C GLY A 47 15.07 -2.87 9.98
N ASN A 48 15.81 -3.15 11.05
CA ASN A 48 15.46 -2.80 12.43
C ASN A 48 14.03 -3.21 12.86
N GLY A 49 13.51 -4.30 12.33
CA GLY A 49 12.15 -4.77 12.62
C GLY A 49 11.03 -4.03 11.88
N TYR A 50 11.38 -3.25 10.87
CA TYR A 50 10.44 -2.51 10.04
C TYR A 50 10.56 -2.90 8.56
N LEU A 51 9.41 -2.97 7.92
CA LEU A 51 9.28 -3.06 6.47
C LEU A 51 8.62 -1.77 6.00
N VAL A 52 9.26 -1.03 5.13
CA VAL A 52 8.72 0.22 4.60
C VAL A 52 8.50 0.05 3.11
N SER A 53 7.25 0.10 2.70
CA SER A 53 6.85 0.05 1.30
C SER A 53 6.09 1.32 0.91
N TRP A 54 5.72 1.42 -0.34
CA TRP A 54 5.07 2.60 -0.87
C TRP A 54 4.06 2.26 -1.96
N CYS A 55 3.14 3.18 -2.17
CA CYS A 55 2.25 3.19 -3.32
C CYS A 55 2.88 3.99 -4.46
N VAL A 56 2.53 3.68 -5.68
CA VAL A 56 2.93 4.42 -6.88
C VAL A 56 1.66 5.02 -7.48
N GLY A 57 1.23 6.16 -6.96
CA GLY A 57 -0.06 6.74 -7.29
C GLY A 57 -1.23 5.89 -6.76
N HIS A 58 -2.35 5.93 -7.45
CA HIS A 58 -3.51 5.10 -7.10
C HIS A 58 -3.26 3.64 -7.48
N LEU A 59 -3.20 2.75 -6.49
CA LEU A 59 -3.06 1.30 -6.72
C LEU A 59 -4.38 0.69 -7.18
N VAL A 60 -5.46 1.15 -6.59
CA VAL A 60 -6.82 0.65 -6.84
C VAL A 60 -7.70 1.83 -7.25
N GLU A 61 -8.48 1.64 -8.29
CA GLU A 61 -9.40 2.63 -8.84
C GLU A 61 -10.80 2.06 -8.93
N LEU A 62 -11.80 2.92 -8.91
CA LEU A 62 -13.15 2.51 -9.23
C LEU A 62 -13.22 2.02 -10.68
N ALA A 63 -13.92 0.92 -10.89
CA ALA A 63 -14.13 0.39 -12.24
C ALA A 63 -14.81 1.44 -13.13
N PRO A 64 -14.35 1.62 -14.37
CA PRO A 64 -15.00 2.52 -15.30
C PRO A 64 -16.41 2.02 -15.65
N PRO A 65 -17.31 2.91 -16.07
CA PRO A 65 -18.72 2.54 -16.31
C PRO A 65 -18.93 1.37 -17.27
N ASN A 66 -18.07 1.24 -18.28
CA ASN A 66 -18.16 0.16 -19.27
C ASN A 66 -17.91 -1.25 -18.70
N VAL A 67 -17.34 -1.36 -17.52
CA VAL A 67 -17.18 -2.66 -16.81
C VAL A 67 -18.53 -3.15 -16.29
N TYR A 68 -19.42 -2.24 -15.90
CA TYR A 68 -20.76 -2.57 -15.40
C TYR A 68 -21.73 -2.91 -16.54
N ASP A 69 -21.67 -2.18 -17.63
CA ASP A 69 -22.51 -2.42 -18.83
C ASP A 69 -21.82 -1.86 -20.08
N ALA A 70 -21.82 -2.64 -21.16
CA ALA A 70 -21.21 -2.27 -22.44
C ALA A 70 -21.84 -1.01 -23.07
N LYS A 71 -23.08 -0.67 -22.75
CA LYS A 71 -23.74 0.57 -23.23
C LYS A 71 -23.01 1.85 -22.81
N TYR A 72 -22.25 1.81 -21.71
CA TYR A 72 -21.51 2.96 -21.19
C TYR A 72 -20.16 3.20 -21.88
N VAL A 73 -19.79 2.41 -22.87
CA VAL A 73 -18.60 2.68 -23.71
C VAL A 73 -18.73 4.02 -24.42
N LYS A 74 -19.94 4.35 -24.86
CA LYS A 74 -20.27 5.66 -25.45
C LYS A 74 -21.01 6.51 -24.44
N TRP A 75 -20.53 7.73 -24.24
CA TRP A 75 -21.18 8.70 -23.36
C TRP A 75 -22.51 9.16 -23.96
N ASN A 76 -23.60 8.95 -23.23
CA ASN A 76 -24.92 9.43 -23.58
C ASN A 76 -25.58 10.03 -22.32
N ILE A 77 -26.13 11.22 -22.46
CA ILE A 77 -26.81 11.92 -21.35
C ILE A 77 -27.99 11.10 -20.81
N ALA A 78 -28.68 10.36 -21.68
CA ALA A 78 -29.82 9.52 -21.29
C ALA A 78 -29.43 8.37 -20.33
N ASP A 79 -28.14 7.98 -20.28
CA ASP A 79 -27.64 6.92 -19.42
C ASP A 79 -27.20 7.43 -18.03
N LEU A 80 -27.29 8.73 -17.79
CA LEU A 80 -26.94 9.35 -16.50
C LEU A 80 -28.18 9.49 -15.60
N PRO A 81 -28.04 9.36 -14.26
CA PRO A 81 -26.81 8.99 -13.53
C PRO A 81 -26.50 7.49 -13.63
N ILE A 82 -25.20 7.17 -13.63
CA ILE A 82 -24.72 5.79 -13.58
C ILE A 82 -24.61 5.36 -12.11
N LEU A 83 -25.55 4.55 -11.65
CA LEU A 83 -25.63 4.10 -10.26
C LEU A 83 -25.59 2.55 -10.22
N PRO A 84 -24.38 1.96 -10.13
CA PRO A 84 -24.27 0.52 -10.03
C PRO A 84 -24.79 0.05 -8.65
N GLU A 85 -25.38 -1.14 -8.59
CA GLU A 85 -25.83 -1.75 -7.34
C GLU A 85 -24.65 -2.05 -6.40
N LYS A 86 -23.52 -2.45 -6.97
CA LYS A 86 -22.27 -2.70 -6.25
C LYS A 86 -21.11 -2.01 -6.95
N TRP A 87 -20.38 -1.22 -6.20
CA TRP A 87 -19.17 -0.59 -6.69
C TRP A 87 -18.05 -1.63 -6.82
N GLN A 88 -17.39 -1.63 -7.96
CA GLN A 88 -16.25 -2.50 -8.24
C GLN A 88 -14.96 -1.69 -8.24
N TYR A 89 -13.91 -2.29 -7.72
CA TYR A 89 -12.57 -1.73 -7.71
C TYR A 89 -11.67 -2.57 -8.59
N LEU A 90 -10.82 -1.91 -9.36
CA LEU A 90 -9.84 -2.55 -10.22
C LEU A 90 -8.44 -2.09 -9.84
N VAL A 91 -7.50 -3.03 -9.88
CA VAL A 91 -6.08 -2.70 -9.74
C VAL A 91 -5.59 -2.08 -11.04
N SER A 92 -4.98 -0.90 -10.96
CA SER A 92 -4.42 -0.24 -12.12
C SER A 92 -3.32 -1.10 -12.75
N ALA A 93 -3.34 -1.26 -14.07
CA ALA A 93 -2.36 -2.07 -14.79
C ALA A 93 -0.91 -1.58 -14.59
N SER A 94 -0.72 -0.27 -14.50
CA SER A 94 0.59 0.36 -14.28
C SER A 94 1.18 0.11 -12.89
N THR A 95 0.32 -0.15 -11.89
CA THR A 95 0.71 -0.32 -10.49
C THR A 95 0.57 -1.77 -10.00
N LYS A 96 0.18 -2.67 -10.88
CA LYS A 96 -0.08 -4.08 -10.53
C LYS A 96 1.12 -4.77 -9.87
N LYS A 97 2.34 -4.47 -10.31
CA LYS A 97 3.56 -5.03 -9.71
C LYS A 97 3.69 -4.60 -8.26
N GLN A 98 3.55 -3.31 -7.98
CA GLN A 98 3.66 -2.76 -6.62
C GLN A 98 2.53 -3.23 -5.72
N PHE A 99 1.32 -3.34 -6.25
CA PHE A 99 0.19 -3.92 -5.53
C PHE A 99 0.48 -5.37 -5.11
N GLY A 100 1.04 -6.18 -6.01
CA GLY A 100 1.43 -7.55 -5.71
C GLY A 100 2.50 -7.65 -4.62
N ILE A 101 3.48 -6.73 -4.62
CA ILE A 101 4.51 -6.65 -3.59
C ILE A 101 3.89 -6.31 -2.23
N LEU A 102 3.03 -5.30 -2.16
CA LEU A 102 2.33 -4.93 -0.94
C LEU A 102 1.45 -6.06 -0.42
N GLN A 103 0.73 -6.74 -1.28
CA GLN A 103 -0.09 -7.88 -0.92
C GLN A 103 0.75 -9.00 -0.30
N LYS A 104 1.90 -9.32 -0.88
CA LYS A 104 2.83 -10.31 -0.31
C LYS A 104 3.35 -9.88 1.06
N LEU A 105 3.71 -8.62 1.22
CA LEU A 105 4.20 -8.09 2.48
C LEU A 105 3.13 -8.14 3.58
N MET A 106 1.88 -7.81 3.24
CA MET A 106 0.76 -7.85 4.18
C MET A 106 0.41 -9.27 4.65
N HIS A 107 0.71 -10.29 3.84
CA HIS A 107 0.45 -11.70 4.16
C HIS A 107 1.67 -12.42 4.74
N ARG A 108 2.77 -11.72 4.99
CA ARG A 108 3.94 -12.33 5.63
C ARG A 108 3.62 -12.72 7.08
N PRO A 109 4.03 -13.93 7.52
CA PRO A 109 3.74 -14.39 8.88
C PRO A 109 4.49 -13.62 9.96
N ASP A 110 5.59 -12.93 9.60
CA ASP A 110 6.39 -12.10 10.50
C ASP A 110 5.85 -10.67 10.67
N VAL A 111 4.87 -10.27 9.87
CA VAL A 111 4.21 -8.95 9.95
C VAL A 111 3.00 -9.05 10.88
N ASP A 112 3.06 -8.35 12.02
CA ASP A 112 1.98 -8.33 13.00
C ASP A 112 1.06 -7.14 12.88
N SER A 113 1.56 -6.03 12.33
CA SER A 113 0.81 -4.79 12.21
C SER A 113 1.16 -4.02 10.94
N ILE A 114 0.19 -3.30 10.44
CA ILE A 114 0.31 -2.46 9.26
C ILE A 114 0.03 -1.01 9.67
N VAL A 115 0.97 -0.12 9.37
CA VAL A 115 0.84 1.31 9.62
C VAL A 115 0.57 2.01 8.30
N ASN A 116 -0.63 2.58 8.18
CA ASN A 116 -0.99 3.40 7.03
C ASN A 116 -0.41 4.80 7.23
N SER A 117 0.62 5.14 6.48
CA SER A 117 1.29 6.45 6.48
C SER A 117 1.02 7.23 5.18
N CYS A 118 -0.07 6.94 4.51
CA CYS A 118 -0.54 7.71 3.37
C CYS A 118 -1.14 9.04 3.81
N ASP A 119 -1.23 10.00 2.87
CA ASP A 119 -1.83 11.30 3.16
C ASP A 119 -3.31 11.16 3.56
N ALA A 120 -3.77 12.04 4.43
CA ALA A 120 -5.13 12.05 4.96
C ALA A 120 -6.14 12.61 3.94
N GLY A 121 -6.17 12.07 2.74
CA GLY A 121 -7.11 12.40 1.68
C GLY A 121 -7.99 11.19 1.32
N GLN A 122 -8.95 11.39 0.43
CA GLN A 122 -9.79 10.30 -0.07
C GLN A 122 -8.96 9.14 -0.65
N CYS A 123 -7.83 9.46 -1.28
CA CYS A 123 -6.93 8.48 -1.88
C CYS A 123 -6.19 7.62 -0.84
N GLY A 124 -5.88 8.17 0.34
CA GLY A 124 -5.20 7.44 1.40
C GLY A 124 -6.06 6.37 2.08
N TRP A 125 -7.37 6.42 1.93
CA TRP A 125 -8.29 5.44 2.49
C TRP A 125 -8.56 4.25 1.57
N VAL A 126 -8.25 4.40 0.29
CA VAL A 126 -8.47 3.36 -0.73
C VAL A 126 -7.20 2.51 -0.94
N THR A 127 -6.10 2.95 -0.41
CA THR A 127 -4.85 2.18 -0.37
C THR A 127 -4.73 1.42 0.92
#